data_500136e41652ea03cc5046ee71816fd6
#
_entry.id   500136e41652ea03cc5046ee71816fd6
#
_cell.length_a   1.000
_cell.length_b   1.000
_cell.length_c   1.000
_cell.angle_alpha   90.00
_cell.angle_beta   90.00
_cell.angle_gamma   90.00
#
_symmetry.space_group_name_H-M   'P 1'
#
loop_
_entity.id
_entity.type
_entity.pdbx_description
1 polymer ?
#
loop_
_entity_poly.entity_id
_entity_poly.type
_entity_poly.pdbx_seq_one_letter_code
_entity_poly.pdbx_strand_id
1 'polypeptide(L)'
;MTLLTTHTADHVTTLTLNRPDSMNPLGAAGDGDAFAAACDAINGDMDVRCVILTGAGRAFSAGGDIKAMKDKTGNFGGTAPEIADGYRNNIHKILRALYALRVPLIAAVNGPAIGLGCDLACLADMRIASD
;
A
#
# COMPACT_ATOMS: atom_id res chain seq x y z
N MET A 1 -12.29 -7.23 5.88
CA MET A 1 -11.23 -7.74 4.99
C MET A 1 -9.97 -6.95 5.26
N THR A 2 -8.89 -7.62 5.57
CA THR A 2 -7.59 -6.97 5.82
C THR A 2 -7.02 -6.38 4.53
N LEU A 3 -6.45 -5.17 4.60
CA LEU A 3 -5.84 -4.53 3.43
C LEU A 3 -4.66 -5.33 2.88
N LEU A 4 -3.82 -5.85 3.78
CA LEU A 4 -2.59 -6.56 3.43
C LEU A 4 -2.64 -8.01 3.89
N THR A 5 -2.18 -8.90 3.03
CA THR A 5 -1.72 -10.23 3.43
C THR A 5 -0.21 -10.31 3.25
N THR A 6 0.44 -11.04 4.14
CA THR A 6 1.89 -11.18 4.17
C THR A 6 2.25 -12.67 4.07
N HIS A 7 3.16 -13.00 3.17
CA HIS A 7 3.70 -14.35 3.03
C HIS A 7 5.21 -14.28 2.85
N THR A 8 5.94 -15.04 3.66
CA THR A 8 7.41 -15.11 3.58
C THR A 8 7.84 -16.52 3.24
N ALA A 9 8.66 -16.64 2.20
CA ALA A 9 9.30 -17.88 1.78
C ALA A 9 10.66 -17.56 1.15
N ASP A 10 11.66 -18.39 1.40
CA ASP A 10 13.00 -18.27 0.77
C ASP A 10 13.62 -16.86 0.91
N HIS A 11 13.49 -16.24 2.08
CA HIS A 11 13.97 -14.89 2.40
C HIS A 11 13.25 -13.75 1.64
N VAL A 12 12.14 -14.02 0.96
CA VAL A 12 11.33 -13.04 0.25
C VAL A 12 9.99 -12.90 0.95
N THR A 13 9.62 -11.68 1.31
CA THR A 13 8.29 -11.37 1.84
C THR A 13 7.44 -10.76 0.75
N THR A 14 6.31 -11.38 0.45
CA THR A 14 5.29 -10.84 -0.45
C THR A 14 4.22 -10.14 0.37
N LEU A 15 4.04 -8.85 0.13
CA LEU A 15 2.92 -8.04 0.60
C LEU A 15 1.88 -7.98 -0.52
N THR A 16 0.69 -8.46 -0.26
CA THR A 16 -0.40 -8.43 -1.25
C THR A 16 -1.51 -7.50 -0.78
N LEU A 17 -1.84 -6.50 -1.60
CA LEU A 17 -3.04 -5.70 -1.41
C LEU A 17 -4.27 -6.59 -1.60
N ASN A 18 -5.15 -6.67 -0.61
CA ASN A 18 -6.17 -7.72 -0.54
C ASN A 18 -7.60 -7.18 -0.42
N ARG A 19 -7.98 -6.30 -1.35
CA ARG A 19 -9.35 -5.83 -1.58
C ARG A 19 -9.72 -5.99 -3.05
N PRO A 20 -9.65 -7.23 -3.62
CA PRO A 20 -9.75 -7.47 -5.06
C PRO A 20 -11.06 -7.02 -5.68
N ASP A 21 -12.18 -7.14 -4.96
CA ASP A 21 -13.51 -6.79 -5.46
C ASP A 21 -13.65 -5.30 -5.80
N SER A 22 -12.88 -4.45 -5.14
CA SER A 22 -12.83 -2.99 -5.36
C SER A 22 -11.55 -2.50 -6.05
N MET A 23 -10.74 -3.41 -6.59
CA MET A 23 -9.45 -3.11 -7.22
C MET A 23 -8.42 -2.51 -6.26
N ASN A 24 -8.38 -2.99 -5.04
CA ASN A 24 -7.37 -2.66 -4.02
C ASN A 24 -7.24 -1.15 -3.74
N PRO A 25 -8.34 -0.44 -3.36
CA PRO A 25 -8.27 0.96 -3.00
C PRO A 25 -7.48 1.16 -1.72
N LEU A 26 -6.88 2.33 -1.59
CA LEU A 26 -6.03 2.75 -0.47
C LEU A 26 -6.62 3.99 0.22
N GLY A 27 -6.33 4.15 1.51
CA GLY A 27 -6.71 5.33 2.26
C GLY A 27 -7.90 5.14 3.20
N ALA A 28 -8.41 3.91 3.35
CA ALA A 28 -9.35 3.60 4.40
C ALA A 28 -8.70 3.74 5.79
N ALA A 29 -9.50 3.97 6.83
CA ALA A 29 -8.98 4.10 8.18
C ALA A 29 -8.16 2.87 8.57
N GLY A 30 -6.97 3.09 9.12
CA GLY A 30 -6.04 2.04 9.54
C GLY A 30 -5.11 1.51 8.45
N ASP A 31 -5.26 1.90 7.18
CA ASP A 31 -4.39 1.43 6.10
C ASP A 31 -2.92 1.80 6.36
N GLY A 32 -2.68 3.04 6.81
CA GLY A 32 -1.33 3.49 7.17
C GLY A 32 -0.72 2.70 8.31
N ASP A 33 -1.53 2.31 9.30
CA ASP A 33 -1.07 1.49 10.43
C ASP A 33 -0.76 0.06 9.99
N ALA A 34 -1.57 -0.51 9.10
CA ALA A 34 -1.33 -1.84 8.54
C ALA A 34 -0.01 -1.92 7.77
N PHE A 35 0.27 -0.92 6.92
CA PHE A 35 1.55 -0.84 6.22
C PHE A 35 2.73 -0.63 7.18
N ALA A 36 2.59 0.26 8.16
CA ALA A 36 3.64 0.51 9.14
C ALA A 36 3.97 -0.76 9.92
N ALA A 37 2.96 -1.47 10.44
CA ALA A 37 3.17 -2.71 11.18
C ALA A 37 3.83 -3.81 10.32
N ALA A 38 3.41 -3.97 9.06
CA ALA A 38 4.00 -4.94 8.15
C ALA A 38 5.48 -4.61 7.84
N CYS A 39 5.79 -3.34 7.53
CA CYS A 39 7.15 -2.90 7.24
C CYS A 39 8.06 -2.96 8.48
N ASP A 40 7.55 -2.64 9.65
CA ASP A 40 8.30 -2.75 10.91
C ASP A 40 8.65 -4.21 11.23
N ALA A 41 7.71 -5.14 11.01
CA ALA A 41 7.95 -6.57 11.17
C ALA A 41 9.02 -7.07 10.19
N ILE A 42 8.96 -6.64 8.92
CA ILE A 42 9.98 -6.97 7.90
C ILE A 42 11.34 -6.40 8.30
N ASN A 43 11.41 -5.15 8.73
CA ASN A 43 12.66 -4.51 9.15
C ASN A 43 13.27 -5.17 10.40
N GLY A 44 12.44 -5.75 11.26
CA GLY A 44 12.87 -6.51 12.45
C GLY A 44 13.33 -7.94 12.15
N ASP A 45 13.01 -8.47 10.99
CA ASP A 45 13.38 -9.84 10.59
C ASP A 45 14.65 -9.82 9.71
N MET A 46 15.77 -10.24 10.29
CA MET A 46 17.07 -10.26 9.60
C MET A 46 17.17 -11.30 8.48
N ASP A 47 16.25 -12.26 8.43
CA ASP A 47 16.23 -13.29 7.40
C ASP A 47 15.54 -12.80 6.11
N VAL A 48 14.74 -11.74 6.19
CA VAL A 48 14.12 -11.14 5.00
C VAL A 48 15.15 -10.33 4.21
N ARG A 49 15.28 -10.63 2.92
CA ARG A 49 16.24 -10.03 2.00
C ARG A 49 15.62 -9.21 0.88
N CYS A 50 14.33 -9.39 0.63
CA CYS A 50 13.60 -8.69 -0.41
C CYS A 50 12.11 -8.65 -0.08
N VAL A 51 11.43 -7.59 -0.53
CA VAL A 51 9.98 -7.47 -0.45
C VAL A 51 9.40 -7.35 -1.85
N ILE A 52 8.32 -8.11 -2.11
CA ILE A 52 7.49 -7.97 -3.31
C ILE A 52 6.17 -7.34 -2.88
N LEU A 53 5.75 -6.28 -3.54
CA LEU A 53 4.42 -5.69 -3.39
C LEU A 53 3.60 -5.99 -4.64
N THR A 54 2.42 -6.56 -4.46
CA THR A 54 1.49 -6.88 -5.55
C THR A 54 0.04 -6.68 -5.13
N GLY A 55 -0.89 -6.79 -6.06
CA GLY A 55 -2.34 -6.71 -5.80
C GLY A 55 -3.04 -8.04 -6.01
N ALA A 56 -3.99 -8.39 -5.15
CA ALA A 56 -4.89 -9.50 -5.39
C ALA A 56 -5.88 -9.16 -6.51
N GLY A 57 -6.24 -10.15 -7.32
CA GLY A 57 -7.21 -9.99 -8.40
C GLY A 57 -6.65 -9.30 -9.64
N ARG A 58 -7.50 -8.53 -10.32
CA ARG A 58 -7.23 -7.96 -11.66
C ARG A 58 -6.46 -6.64 -11.67
N ALA A 59 -6.23 -6.03 -10.52
CA ALA A 59 -5.57 -4.73 -10.43
C ALA A 59 -4.45 -4.77 -9.38
N PHE A 60 -3.41 -3.99 -9.61
CA PHE A 60 -2.44 -3.68 -8.57
C PHE A 60 -3.11 -2.81 -7.50
N SER A 61 -3.55 -1.61 -7.87
CA SER A 61 -4.33 -0.74 -6.99
C SER A 61 -5.03 0.37 -7.78
N ALA A 62 -6.30 0.62 -7.47
CA ALA A 62 -7.06 1.76 -7.99
C ALA A 62 -6.68 3.10 -7.32
N GLY A 63 -5.76 3.08 -6.34
CA GLY A 63 -5.36 4.26 -5.61
C GLY A 63 -6.34 4.70 -4.54
N GLY A 64 -6.48 6.00 -4.31
CA GLY A 64 -7.40 6.53 -3.31
C GLY A 64 -8.87 6.25 -3.62
N ASP A 65 -9.69 6.12 -2.59
CA ASP A 65 -11.14 5.94 -2.73
C ASP A 65 -11.81 7.24 -3.19
N ILE A 66 -12.02 7.38 -4.50
CA ILE A 66 -12.64 8.56 -5.11
C ILE A 66 -14.06 8.78 -4.60
N LYS A 67 -14.79 7.72 -4.28
CA LYS A 67 -16.14 7.83 -3.73
C LYS A 67 -16.11 8.45 -2.33
N ALA A 68 -15.23 7.96 -1.46
CA ALA A 68 -15.03 8.54 -0.14
C ALA A 68 -14.57 10.02 -0.21
N MET A 69 -13.71 10.35 -1.19
CA MET A 69 -13.29 11.75 -1.43
C MET A 69 -14.47 12.62 -1.86
N LYS A 70 -15.29 12.15 -2.80
CA LYS A 70 -16.48 12.88 -3.29
C LYS A 70 -17.51 13.08 -2.18
N ASP A 71 -17.76 12.01 -1.40
CA ASP A 71 -18.77 12.00 -0.34
C ASP A 71 -18.23 12.64 0.95
N LYS A 72 -16.96 13.03 0.97
CA LYS A 72 -16.24 13.62 2.13
C LYS A 72 -16.38 12.77 3.38
N THR A 73 -16.10 11.47 3.26
CA THR A 73 -16.21 10.50 4.34
C THR A 73 -14.85 9.97 4.79
N GLY A 74 -14.79 9.41 6.01
CA GLY A 74 -13.56 8.85 6.59
C GLY A 74 -12.43 9.88 6.63
N ASN A 75 -11.23 9.48 6.18
CA ASN A 75 -10.04 10.35 6.15
C ASN A 75 -10.14 11.53 5.16
N PHE A 76 -11.17 11.57 4.34
CA PHE A 76 -11.42 12.63 3.36
C PHE A 76 -12.54 13.58 3.81
N GLY A 77 -13.09 13.39 5.02
CA GLY A 77 -14.16 14.20 5.59
C GLY A 77 -13.64 15.23 6.59
N GLY A 78 -14.49 16.23 6.89
CA GLY A 78 -14.19 17.25 7.89
C GLY A 78 -13.67 18.56 7.30
N THR A 79 -13.00 19.34 8.16
CA THR A 79 -12.35 20.61 7.79
C THR A 79 -11.04 20.36 7.04
N ALA A 80 -10.50 21.37 6.37
CA ALA A 80 -9.21 21.27 5.68
C ALA A 80 -8.05 20.79 6.57
N PRO A 81 -7.89 21.26 7.82
CA PRO A 81 -6.90 20.72 8.74
C PRO A 81 -7.11 19.23 9.08
N GLU A 82 -8.34 18.80 9.30
CA GLU A 82 -8.66 17.40 9.60
C GLU A 82 -8.36 16.48 8.39
N ILE A 83 -8.67 16.92 7.18
CA ILE A 83 -8.32 16.20 5.95
C ILE A 83 -6.79 16.12 5.81
N ALA A 84 -6.07 17.22 6.05
CA ALA A 84 -4.61 17.23 6.02
C ALA A 84 -4.00 16.24 7.02
N ASP A 85 -4.55 16.16 8.22
CA ASP A 85 -4.12 15.19 9.25
C ASP A 85 -4.45 13.74 8.83
N GLY A 86 -5.60 13.50 8.21
CA GLY A 86 -5.98 12.22 7.64
C GLY A 86 -4.96 11.75 6.60
N TYR A 87 -4.53 12.63 5.71
CA TYR A 87 -3.46 12.32 4.74
C TYR A 87 -2.13 12.01 5.42
N ARG A 88 -1.69 12.84 6.37
CA ARG A 88 -0.40 12.67 7.08
C ARG A 88 -0.34 11.37 7.86
N ASN A 89 -1.41 11.06 8.57
CA ASN A 89 -1.46 9.95 9.52
C ASN A 89 -1.89 8.62 8.89
N ASN A 90 -2.32 8.63 7.62
CA ASN A 90 -2.75 7.44 6.92
C ASN A 90 -2.04 7.28 5.56
N ILE A 91 -2.41 8.05 4.55
CA ILE A 91 -1.87 7.92 3.18
C ILE A 91 -0.35 8.12 3.15
N HIS A 92 0.14 9.23 3.73
CA HIS A 92 1.58 9.49 3.80
C HIS A 92 2.32 8.48 4.68
N LYS A 93 1.62 7.87 5.63
CA LYS A 93 2.19 6.80 6.47
C LYS A 93 2.47 5.56 5.67
N ILE A 94 1.61 5.19 4.69
CA ILE A 94 1.86 4.10 3.74
C ILE A 94 3.18 4.34 3.00
N LEU A 95 3.32 5.51 2.39
CA LEU A 95 4.52 5.84 1.61
C LEU A 95 5.78 5.84 2.48
N ARG A 96 5.72 6.44 3.67
CA ARG A 96 6.86 6.47 4.60
C ARG A 96 7.25 5.08 5.08
N ALA A 97 6.30 4.20 5.35
CA ALA A 97 6.57 2.84 5.77
C ALA A 97 7.32 2.05 4.69
N LEU A 98 6.86 2.12 3.45
CA LEU A 98 7.54 1.46 2.33
C LEU A 98 8.91 2.05 2.04
N TYR A 99 9.05 3.39 2.10
CA TYR A 99 10.33 4.06 1.91
C TYR A 99 11.36 3.71 2.99
N ALA A 100 10.90 3.39 4.21
CA ALA A 100 11.75 3.02 5.34
C ALA A 100 12.16 1.53 5.34
N LEU A 101 11.74 0.74 4.36
CA LEU A 101 12.22 -0.63 4.21
C LEU A 101 13.75 -0.65 4.01
N ARG A 102 14.43 -1.48 4.79
CA ARG A 102 15.88 -1.66 4.70
C ARG A 102 16.33 -2.66 3.64
N VAL A 103 15.40 -3.36 3.01
CA VAL A 103 15.63 -4.33 1.95
C VAL A 103 14.99 -3.86 0.66
N PRO A 104 15.46 -4.33 -0.53
CA PRO A 104 14.88 -3.96 -1.80
C PRO A 104 13.38 -4.23 -1.87
N LEU A 105 12.64 -3.30 -2.45
CA LEU A 105 11.21 -3.40 -2.74
C LEU A 105 10.99 -3.57 -4.24
N ILE A 106 10.33 -4.64 -4.63
CA ILE A 106 9.93 -4.92 -6.02
C ILE A 106 8.42 -4.77 -6.14
N ALA A 107 7.95 -3.90 -7.01
CA ALA A 107 6.54 -3.85 -7.37
C ALA A 107 6.26 -4.86 -8.49
N ALA A 108 5.47 -5.89 -8.19
CA ALA A 108 4.91 -6.80 -9.18
C ALA A 108 3.53 -6.27 -9.58
N VAL A 109 3.50 -5.46 -10.64
CA VAL A 109 2.31 -4.72 -11.09
C VAL A 109 1.48 -5.62 -11.97
N ASN A 110 0.51 -6.30 -11.38
CA ASN A 110 -0.32 -7.33 -12.00
C ASN A 110 -1.52 -6.79 -12.78
N GLY A 111 -1.67 -5.49 -12.90
CA GLY A 111 -2.75 -4.82 -13.61
C GLY A 111 -2.79 -3.33 -13.31
N PRO A 112 -3.92 -2.64 -13.53
CA PRO A 112 -4.00 -1.20 -13.34
C PRO A 112 -3.43 -0.71 -12.01
N ALA A 113 -2.56 0.29 -12.07
CA ALA A 113 -1.96 1.01 -10.94
C ALA A 113 -2.27 2.50 -11.12
N ILE A 114 -3.23 3.05 -10.35
CA ILE A 114 -3.80 4.37 -10.60
C ILE A 114 -3.58 5.27 -9.38
N GLY A 115 -3.24 6.55 -9.61
CA GLY A 115 -3.03 7.53 -8.54
C GLY A 115 -2.05 7.01 -7.49
N LEU A 116 -2.46 6.92 -6.22
CA LEU A 116 -1.61 6.39 -5.14
C LEU A 116 -1.09 4.97 -5.44
N GLY A 117 -1.83 4.15 -6.19
CA GLY A 117 -1.34 2.85 -6.65
C GLY A 117 -0.14 2.97 -7.59
N CYS A 118 -0.17 3.95 -8.49
CA CYS A 118 0.98 4.29 -9.33
C CYS A 118 2.15 4.81 -8.49
N ASP A 119 1.88 5.65 -7.48
CA ASP A 119 2.91 6.16 -6.58
C ASP A 119 3.63 5.04 -5.84
N LEU A 120 2.89 4.01 -5.37
CA LEU A 120 3.49 2.83 -4.73
C LEU A 120 4.40 2.05 -5.71
N ALA A 121 3.94 1.87 -6.96
CA ALA A 121 4.74 1.22 -7.98
C ALA A 121 6.01 2.03 -8.31
N CYS A 122 5.92 3.36 -8.38
CA CYS A 122 7.05 4.25 -8.65
C CYS A 122 8.03 4.33 -7.47
N LEU A 123 7.54 4.21 -6.23
CA LEU A 123 8.36 4.23 -5.02
C LEU A 123 9.25 2.99 -4.90
N ALA A 124 8.85 1.87 -5.48
CA ALA A 124 9.63 0.64 -5.46
C ALA A 124 10.98 0.81 -6.17
N ASP A 125 12.00 0.08 -5.70
CA ASP A 125 13.33 0.07 -6.30
C ASP A 125 13.30 -0.52 -7.71
N MET A 126 12.49 -1.55 -7.92
CA MET A 126 12.28 -2.20 -9.22
C MET A 126 10.80 -2.45 -9.48
N ARG A 127 10.42 -2.51 -10.74
CA ARG A 127 9.07 -2.78 -11.23
C ARG A 127 9.08 -3.86 -12.29
N ILE A 128 8.13 -4.79 -12.18
CA ILE A 128 7.78 -5.74 -13.23
C ILE A 128 6.27 -5.57 -13.44
N ALA A 129 5.87 -5.32 -14.66
CA ALA A 129 4.47 -5.11 -15.00
C ALA A 129 3.98 -6.18 -15.98
N SER A 130 2.74 -6.62 -15.80
CA SER A 130 2.06 -7.41 -16.82
C SER A 130 1.69 -6.54 -18.02
N ASP A 131 1.66 -7.11 -19.18
CA ASP A 131 1.14 -6.55 -20.43
C ASP A 131 -0.40 -6.63 -20.51
#